data_feedf29cb394f9a6195f8650b48dfcaf
#
_entry.id   feedf29cb394f9a6195f8650b48dfcaf
#
_cell.length_a   1.000
_cell.length_b   1.000
_cell.length_c   1.000
_cell.angle_alpha   90.00
_cell.angle_beta   90.00
_cell.angle_gamma   90.00
#
_symmetry.space_group_name_H-M   'P 1'
#
loop_
_entity.id
_entity.type
_entity.pdbx_description
1 polymer ?
#
loop_
_entity_poly.entity_id
_entity_poly.type
_entity_poly.pdbx_seq_one_letter_code
_entity_poly.pdbx_strand_id
1 'polypeptide(L)'
;LYFIFCLIIISCNKISYYESDYVGFLKANDSIQIPFNFSIQDSLMTISNSKEVVELFVSQSDNDSLIVESPFFEDIIMYFNHKDSLKGYYYNNSLDRKTPFYAKVGVKRFEYDDSFENFNGNWRIIFNYTGEDAFDSEMIVNQSMQNVDGTIRTETGDYGFMQGVVSSNRIRMSNFNGYRGYMIDGVLNNDTIKGIIYRGNYDSEKFIGFKQSGFSLSDPYGLTKMKKGYEKFTYRFNNTEGSLITSRDSKFLGKVNLVQIMGSWCPNCLDETRYLSSLSKKFDEIMITSIAFEFAKSEEKALVNLKKLKNRLNIDYDILLAQFGTSSKIDAAKKLPSLDTLISYPTLIVIDKYQKVRRIHTGFNGPATGEKYENFTLEFEKYIEELIKE
;
A
#
# COMPACT_ATOMS: atom_id res chain seq x y z
N LEU A 1 -41.69 -42.99 32.00
CA LEU A 1 -41.12 -41.61 31.76
C LEU A 1 -40.20 -41.68 30.51
N TYR A 2 -40.73 -41.26 29.35
CA TYR A 2 -39.94 -41.15 28.13
C TYR A 2 -39.30 -39.77 28.08
N PHE A 3 -37.97 -39.70 28.11
CA PHE A 3 -37.21 -38.47 27.83
C PHE A 3 -37.05 -38.31 26.32
N ILE A 4 -37.76 -37.36 25.75
CA ILE A 4 -37.54 -36.93 24.35
C ILE A 4 -36.29 -36.02 24.35
N PHE A 5 -35.19 -36.52 23.80
CA PHE A 5 -34.00 -35.75 23.54
C PHE A 5 -34.23 -34.95 22.23
N CYS A 6 -34.58 -33.66 22.36
CA CYS A 6 -34.59 -32.75 21.22
C CYS A 6 -33.14 -32.48 20.78
N LEU A 7 -32.69 -33.13 19.71
CA LEU A 7 -31.49 -32.75 18.98
C LEU A 7 -31.75 -31.41 18.31
N ILE A 8 -31.23 -30.34 18.87
CA ILE A 8 -31.12 -29.04 18.17
C ILE A 8 -30.02 -29.22 17.10
N ILE A 9 -30.46 -29.49 15.88
CA ILE A 9 -29.58 -29.42 14.70
C ILE A 9 -29.33 -27.94 14.50
N ILE A 10 -28.19 -27.44 14.99
CA ILE A 10 -27.63 -26.14 14.56
C ILE A 10 -27.22 -26.35 13.09
N SER A 11 -28.13 -26.02 12.19
CA SER A 11 -27.80 -25.88 10.78
C SER A 11 -26.83 -24.71 10.68
N CYS A 12 -25.54 -25.02 10.64
CA CYS A 12 -24.58 -24.10 10.04
C CYS A 12 -25.05 -23.91 8.60
N ASN A 13 -25.68 -22.79 8.29
CA ASN A 13 -25.90 -22.36 6.93
C ASN A 13 -24.51 -22.22 6.31
N LYS A 14 -24.06 -23.26 5.60
CA LYS A 14 -22.91 -23.16 4.71
C LYS A 14 -23.28 -22.11 3.70
N ILE A 15 -22.56 -21.00 3.74
CA ILE A 15 -22.59 -19.97 2.73
C ILE A 15 -22.21 -20.68 1.42
N SER A 16 -23.18 -20.95 0.54
CA SER A 16 -22.90 -21.56 -0.76
C SER A 16 -22.36 -20.50 -1.68
N TYR A 17 -21.13 -20.09 -1.44
CA TYR A 17 -20.39 -19.30 -2.43
C TYR A 17 -19.99 -20.19 -3.58
N TYR A 18 -19.98 -19.62 -4.76
CA TYR A 18 -19.26 -20.18 -5.86
C TYR A 18 -17.76 -20.08 -5.57
N GLU A 19 -17.19 -21.09 -4.95
CA GLU A 19 -15.76 -21.26 -4.89
C GLU A 19 -15.25 -21.26 -6.31
N SER A 20 -14.57 -20.21 -6.71
CA SER A 20 -14.09 -20.06 -8.08
C SER A 20 -13.01 -18.98 -8.17
N ASP A 21 -12.26 -19.07 -9.25
CA ASP A 21 -11.34 -18.04 -9.68
C ASP A 21 -12.08 -17.01 -10.53
N TYR A 22 -11.98 -15.76 -10.14
CA TYR A 22 -12.64 -14.63 -10.77
C TYR A 22 -11.64 -13.65 -11.37
N VAL A 23 -12.09 -12.98 -12.41
CA VAL A 23 -11.54 -11.68 -12.80
C VAL A 23 -12.52 -10.60 -12.38
N GLY A 24 -12.08 -9.74 -11.46
CA GLY A 24 -12.79 -8.55 -11.01
C GLY A 24 -12.46 -7.35 -11.88
N PHE A 25 -13.41 -6.43 -12.02
CA PHE A 25 -13.30 -5.21 -12.83
C PHE A 25 -13.83 -4.03 -12.04
N LEU A 26 -12.93 -3.13 -11.63
CA LEU A 26 -13.31 -1.83 -11.07
C LEU A 26 -13.51 -0.84 -12.22
N LYS A 27 -14.62 -0.13 -12.23
CA LYS A 27 -14.92 0.85 -13.28
C LYS A 27 -14.11 2.12 -13.05
N ALA A 28 -13.11 2.38 -13.91
CA ALA A 28 -12.35 3.62 -13.88
C ALA A 28 -13.13 4.78 -14.53
N ASN A 29 -13.78 4.52 -15.68
CA ASN A 29 -14.70 5.43 -16.35
C ASN A 29 -15.67 4.63 -17.23
N ASP A 30 -16.44 5.28 -18.10
CA ASP A 30 -17.44 4.58 -18.93
C ASP A 30 -16.85 3.57 -19.91
N SER A 31 -15.60 3.73 -20.32
CA SER A 31 -14.92 2.89 -21.31
C SER A 31 -13.79 2.05 -20.72
N ILE A 32 -13.31 2.38 -19.53
CA ILE A 32 -12.11 1.77 -18.94
C ILE A 32 -12.43 1.07 -17.63
N GLN A 33 -11.89 -0.13 -17.50
CA GLN A 33 -12.00 -0.97 -16.29
C GLN A 33 -10.62 -1.41 -15.85
N ILE A 34 -10.42 -1.45 -14.54
CA ILE A 34 -9.19 -1.94 -13.92
C ILE A 34 -9.42 -3.39 -13.53
N PRO A 35 -8.86 -4.36 -14.29
CA PRO A 35 -9.04 -5.78 -13.99
C PRO A 35 -8.07 -6.26 -12.93
N PHE A 36 -8.49 -7.24 -12.12
CA PHE A 36 -7.65 -7.94 -11.16
C PHE A 36 -8.14 -9.37 -10.93
N ASN A 37 -7.25 -10.27 -10.54
CA ASN A 37 -7.59 -11.66 -10.26
C ASN A 37 -7.86 -11.86 -8.78
N PHE A 38 -8.87 -12.66 -8.44
CA PHE A 38 -9.13 -13.11 -7.09
C PHE A 38 -9.85 -14.45 -7.09
N SER A 39 -9.74 -15.16 -5.97
CA SER A 39 -10.57 -16.32 -5.66
C SER A 39 -11.41 -16.07 -4.40
N ILE A 40 -12.52 -16.78 -4.28
CA ILE A 40 -13.28 -16.84 -3.02
C ILE A 40 -13.31 -18.30 -2.56
N GLN A 41 -12.90 -18.54 -1.33
CA GLN A 41 -12.95 -19.86 -0.68
C GLN A 41 -13.16 -19.67 0.82
N ASP A 42 -14.06 -20.45 1.45
CA ASP A 42 -14.32 -20.51 2.90
C ASP A 42 -14.59 -19.14 3.51
N SER A 43 -14.92 -18.14 3.21
CA SER A 43 -15.01 -16.78 3.80
C SER A 43 -13.74 -15.93 3.62
N LEU A 44 -12.88 -16.32 2.69
CA LEU A 44 -11.76 -15.51 2.26
C LEU A 44 -11.86 -15.15 0.78
N MET A 45 -11.62 -13.92 0.46
CA MET A 45 -11.32 -13.45 -0.89
C MET A 45 -9.81 -13.23 -0.98
N THR A 46 -9.16 -13.96 -1.86
CA THR A 46 -7.72 -13.87 -2.07
C THR A 46 -7.45 -13.17 -3.39
N ILE A 47 -6.95 -11.93 -3.32
CA ILE A 47 -6.54 -11.16 -4.49
C ILE A 47 -5.08 -11.49 -4.82
N SER A 48 -4.78 -11.71 -6.11
CA SER A 48 -3.44 -12.00 -6.60
C SER A 48 -2.94 -10.92 -7.55
N ASN A 49 -1.80 -10.30 -7.20
CA ASN A 49 -1.08 -9.35 -8.03
C ASN A 49 0.37 -9.82 -8.19
N SER A 50 0.66 -10.62 -9.22
CA SER A 50 1.98 -11.25 -9.39
C SER A 50 2.40 -12.04 -8.14
N LYS A 51 3.41 -11.59 -7.41
CA LYS A 51 3.94 -12.24 -6.19
C LYS A 51 3.19 -11.81 -4.92
N GLU A 52 2.34 -10.79 -4.98
CA GLU A 52 1.56 -10.32 -3.84
C GLU A 52 0.25 -11.09 -3.73
N VAL A 53 -0.06 -11.50 -2.51
CA VAL A 53 -1.34 -12.11 -2.13
C VAL A 53 -1.98 -11.27 -1.04
N VAL A 54 -3.22 -10.81 -1.28
CA VAL A 54 -3.98 -10.00 -0.32
C VAL A 54 -5.24 -10.75 0.06
N GLU A 55 -5.37 -11.08 1.33
CA GLU A 55 -6.53 -11.77 1.89
C GLU A 55 -7.52 -10.77 2.50
N LEU A 56 -8.78 -10.89 2.11
CA LEU A 56 -9.89 -10.07 2.59
C LEU A 56 -10.95 -10.99 3.22
N PHE A 57 -11.62 -10.55 4.28
CA PHE A 57 -12.67 -11.33 4.94
C PHE A 57 -13.99 -11.17 4.21
N VAL A 58 -14.64 -12.30 3.95
CA VAL A 58 -15.95 -12.35 3.31
C VAL A 58 -16.99 -12.77 4.36
N SER A 59 -18.04 -11.96 4.47
CA SER A 59 -19.23 -12.27 5.25
C SER A 59 -20.49 -12.14 4.38
N GLN A 60 -21.59 -12.77 4.80
CA GLN A 60 -22.87 -12.66 4.12
C GLN A 60 -23.77 -11.70 4.91
N SER A 61 -24.46 -10.82 4.20
CA SER A 61 -25.53 -10.01 4.79
C SER A 61 -26.89 -10.72 4.68
N ASP A 62 -27.87 -10.21 5.42
CA ASP A 62 -29.26 -10.75 5.44
C ASP A 62 -29.97 -10.70 4.06
N ASN A 63 -29.41 -9.97 3.08
CA ASN A 63 -29.94 -9.79 1.74
C ASN A 63 -29.19 -10.58 0.66
N ASP A 64 -28.60 -11.72 0.97
CA ASP A 64 -27.75 -12.50 0.05
C ASP A 64 -26.57 -11.74 -0.58
N SER A 65 -26.21 -10.61 0.00
CA SER A 65 -25.06 -9.83 -0.43
C SER A 65 -23.79 -10.31 0.30
N LEU A 66 -22.69 -10.33 -0.43
CA LEU A 66 -21.36 -10.55 0.16
C LEU A 66 -20.80 -9.21 0.60
N ILE A 67 -20.27 -9.16 1.80
CA ILE A 67 -19.51 -8.04 2.33
C ILE A 67 -18.07 -8.49 2.46
N VAL A 68 -17.16 -7.76 1.83
CA VAL A 68 -15.73 -8.06 1.84
C VAL A 68 -15.00 -6.94 2.57
N GLU A 69 -14.30 -7.28 3.64
CA GLU A 69 -13.60 -6.34 4.49
C GLU A 69 -12.09 -6.49 4.38
N SER A 70 -11.41 -5.36 4.20
CA SER A 70 -9.96 -5.34 4.27
C SER A 70 -9.47 -5.59 5.71
N PRO A 71 -8.44 -6.43 5.91
CA PRO A 71 -7.83 -6.61 7.22
C PRO A 71 -7.10 -5.35 7.73
N PHE A 72 -6.70 -4.45 6.84
CA PHE A 72 -5.88 -3.28 7.16
C PHE A 72 -6.59 -1.95 6.94
N PHE A 73 -7.41 -1.87 5.89
CA PHE A 73 -8.05 -0.62 5.46
C PHE A 73 -9.55 -0.64 5.78
N GLU A 74 -10.14 0.53 5.96
CA GLU A 74 -11.57 0.68 6.29
C GLU A 74 -12.51 0.51 5.10
N ASP A 75 -12.07 -0.15 4.06
CA ASP A 75 -12.81 -0.26 2.82
C ASP A 75 -13.62 -1.54 2.78
N ILE A 76 -14.82 -1.44 2.24
CA ILE A 76 -15.77 -2.55 2.13
C ILE A 76 -16.10 -2.74 0.66
N ILE A 77 -15.98 -3.99 0.20
CA ILE A 77 -16.44 -4.39 -1.12
C ILE A 77 -17.76 -5.15 -0.94
N MET A 78 -18.83 -4.67 -1.56
CA MET A 78 -20.13 -5.32 -1.54
C MET A 78 -20.42 -5.99 -2.87
N TYR A 79 -20.82 -7.25 -2.83
CA TYR A 79 -21.19 -8.03 -4.00
C TYR A 79 -22.62 -8.51 -3.88
N PHE A 80 -23.33 -8.51 -5.01
CA PHE A 80 -24.62 -9.14 -5.14
C PHE A 80 -24.43 -10.45 -5.91
N ASN A 81 -24.96 -11.54 -5.39
CA ASN A 81 -24.86 -12.83 -6.07
C ASN A 81 -25.69 -12.83 -7.35
N HIS A 82 -25.05 -13.15 -8.48
CA HIS A 82 -25.73 -13.36 -9.76
C HIS A 82 -25.13 -14.61 -10.41
N LYS A 83 -25.95 -15.50 -10.96
CA LYS A 83 -25.62 -16.88 -11.36
C LYS A 83 -24.16 -17.19 -11.78
N ASP A 84 -23.52 -16.36 -12.58
CA ASP A 84 -22.16 -16.54 -13.06
C ASP A 84 -21.32 -15.25 -12.95
N SER A 85 -21.77 -14.30 -12.17
CA SER A 85 -21.09 -13.01 -12.01
C SER A 85 -21.45 -12.37 -10.67
N LEU A 86 -20.48 -11.66 -10.10
CA LEU A 86 -20.69 -10.79 -8.96
C LEU A 86 -20.81 -9.35 -9.44
N LYS A 87 -21.74 -8.58 -8.88
CA LYS A 87 -21.91 -7.17 -9.18
C LYS A 87 -22.13 -6.38 -7.90
N GLY A 88 -21.52 -5.22 -7.80
CA GLY A 88 -21.67 -4.35 -6.64
C GLY A 88 -20.77 -3.15 -6.71
N TYR A 89 -20.24 -2.77 -5.57
CA TYR A 89 -19.41 -1.59 -5.43
C TYR A 89 -18.24 -1.88 -4.51
N TYR A 90 -17.11 -1.29 -4.85
CA TYR A 90 -16.02 -1.03 -3.93
C TYR A 90 -16.25 0.35 -3.31
N TYR A 91 -16.30 0.42 -2.00
CA TYR A 91 -16.57 1.64 -1.27
C TYR A 91 -15.45 1.97 -0.30
N ASN A 92 -14.86 3.15 -0.46
CA ASN A 92 -13.88 3.71 0.45
C ASN A 92 -14.56 4.68 1.41
N ASN A 93 -14.82 4.22 2.63
CA ASN A 93 -15.54 4.98 3.65
C ASN A 93 -14.83 6.27 4.04
N SER A 94 -13.52 6.24 4.18
CA SER A 94 -12.73 7.39 4.63
C SER A 94 -12.75 8.54 3.64
N LEU A 95 -12.83 8.22 2.35
CA LEU A 95 -12.82 9.19 1.26
C LEU A 95 -14.21 9.43 0.66
N ASP A 96 -15.23 8.72 1.16
CA ASP A 96 -16.60 8.71 0.60
C ASP A 96 -16.62 8.46 -0.91
N ARG A 97 -15.83 7.46 -1.36
CA ARG A 97 -15.71 7.09 -2.77
C ARG A 97 -16.36 5.76 -3.04
N LYS A 98 -17.20 5.73 -4.07
CA LYS A 98 -17.91 4.55 -4.53
C LYS A 98 -17.50 4.22 -5.96
N THR A 99 -16.88 3.05 -6.15
CA THR A 99 -16.45 2.56 -7.45
C THR A 99 -17.28 1.34 -7.84
N PRO A 100 -17.99 1.38 -8.96
CA PRO A 100 -18.72 0.23 -9.45
C PRO A 100 -17.77 -0.95 -9.73
N PHE A 101 -18.22 -2.14 -9.38
CA PHE A 101 -17.45 -3.37 -9.49
C PHE A 101 -18.32 -4.48 -10.09
N TYR A 102 -17.71 -5.33 -10.89
CA TYR A 102 -18.27 -6.63 -11.24
C TYR A 102 -17.15 -7.66 -11.39
N ALA A 103 -17.49 -8.95 -11.32
CA ALA A 103 -16.54 -10.02 -11.56
C ALA A 103 -17.18 -11.17 -12.36
N LYS A 104 -16.34 -11.89 -13.11
CA LYS A 104 -16.74 -13.04 -13.94
C LYS A 104 -15.77 -14.19 -13.76
N VAL A 105 -16.27 -15.40 -13.92
CA VAL A 105 -15.49 -16.64 -13.99
C VAL A 105 -15.13 -16.93 -15.45
N GLY A 106 -13.99 -17.57 -15.67
CA GLY A 106 -13.60 -18.09 -16.98
C GLY A 106 -13.24 -17.04 -18.05
N VAL A 107 -12.97 -15.79 -17.64
CA VAL A 107 -12.49 -14.74 -18.54
C VAL A 107 -11.03 -14.41 -18.29
N LYS A 108 -10.35 -13.87 -19.28
CA LYS A 108 -8.99 -13.38 -19.14
C LYS A 108 -8.98 -11.98 -18.50
N ARG A 109 -7.95 -11.70 -17.72
CA ARG A 109 -7.69 -10.36 -17.17
C ARG A 109 -7.50 -9.31 -18.26
N PHE A 110 -6.74 -9.65 -19.28
CA PHE A 110 -6.55 -8.87 -20.50
C PHE A 110 -6.57 -9.80 -21.72
N GLU A 111 -7.21 -9.34 -22.79
CA GLU A 111 -7.07 -10.00 -24.09
C GLU A 111 -5.74 -9.61 -24.71
N TYR A 112 -5.10 -10.54 -25.41
CA TYR A 112 -3.84 -10.35 -26.11
C TYR A 112 -3.78 -11.23 -27.37
N ASP A 113 -3.00 -10.80 -28.34
CA ASP A 113 -2.61 -11.56 -29.53
C ASP A 113 -1.22 -12.21 -29.33
N ASP A 114 -0.78 -13.02 -30.29
CA ASP A 114 0.49 -13.76 -30.19
C ASP A 114 1.72 -12.90 -30.48
N SER A 115 1.55 -11.70 -31.06
CA SER A 115 2.66 -10.78 -31.29
C SER A 115 2.89 -9.86 -30.06
N PHE A 116 4.14 -9.56 -29.76
CA PHE A 116 4.50 -8.68 -28.66
C PHE A 116 5.87 -8.04 -28.86
N GLU A 117 5.97 -6.78 -28.48
CA GLU A 117 7.22 -6.04 -28.38
C GLU A 117 7.91 -6.26 -27.04
N ASN A 118 9.19 -5.91 -26.96
CA ASN A 118 9.99 -6.08 -25.75
C ASN A 118 9.91 -4.83 -24.86
N PHE A 119 9.16 -4.94 -23.75
CA PHE A 119 9.07 -3.94 -22.71
C PHE A 119 9.99 -4.21 -21.51
N ASN A 120 10.69 -5.36 -21.48
CA ASN A 120 11.51 -5.74 -20.32
C ASN A 120 12.53 -4.67 -19.92
N GLY A 121 12.69 -4.46 -18.60
CA GLY A 121 13.67 -3.53 -18.00
C GLY A 121 13.04 -2.28 -17.42
N ASN A 122 13.90 -1.28 -17.18
CA ASN A 122 13.54 -0.06 -16.50
C ASN A 122 13.29 1.08 -17.49
N TRP A 123 12.22 1.83 -17.24
CA TRP A 123 11.80 2.94 -18.06
C TRP A 123 11.69 4.21 -17.19
N ARG A 124 12.32 5.30 -17.63
CA ARG A 124 11.97 6.61 -17.09
C ARG A 124 10.59 6.99 -17.59
N ILE A 125 9.69 7.30 -16.68
CA ILE A 125 8.33 7.75 -16.96
C ILE A 125 8.18 9.17 -16.47
N ILE A 126 7.61 10.04 -17.31
CA ILE A 126 7.23 11.39 -16.92
C ILE A 126 5.71 11.46 -16.97
N PHE A 127 5.09 11.62 -15.81
CA PHE A 127 3.65 11.86 -15.69
C PHE A 127 3.35 13.32 -15.96
N ASN A 128 2.15 13.64 -16.46
CA ASN A 128 1.69 14.98 -16.78
C ASN A 128 2.70 15.77 -17.65
N TYR A 129 3.41 15.08 -18.54
CA TYR A 129 4.54 15.63 -19.30
C TYR A 129 4.21 16.86 -20.17
N THR A 130 2.94 17.24 -20.31
CA THR A 130 2.48 18.44 -21.03
C THR A 130 2.03 19.56 -20.09
N GLY A 131 2.04 19.33 -18.77
CA GLY A 131 1.59 20.27 -17.74
C GLY A 131 2.73 20.79 -16.87
N GLU A 132 2.40 21.76 -16.01
CA GLU A 132 3.33 22.32 -15.02
C GLU A 132 3.65 21.35 -13.88
N ASP A 133 2.75 20.39 -13.62
CA ASP A 133 2.88 19.36 -12.57
C ASP A 133 3.56 18.09 -13.08
N ALA A 134 4.44 18.20 -14.08
CA ALA A 134 5.20 17.04 -14.58
C ALA A 134 6.15 16.51 -13.51
N PHE A 135 6.19 15.17 -13.32
CA PHE A 135 7.11 14.54 -12.39
C PHE A 135 7.68 13.24 -12.92
N ASP A 136 8.92 13.00 -12.54
CA ASP A 136 9.65 11.79 -12.91
C ASP A 136 9.25 10.58 -12.06
N SER A 137 9.24 9.42 -12.70
CA SER A 137 8.99 8.11 -12.09
C SER A 137 9.80 7.05 -12.83
N GLU A 138 9.88 5.86 -12.26
CA GLU A 138 10.51 4.71 -12.88
C GLU A 138 9.51 3.57 -12.98
N MET A 139 9.25 3.07 -14.18
CA MET A 139 8.48 1.84 -14.39
C MET A 139 9.47 0.68 -14.54
N ILE A 140 9.30 -0.34 -13.71
CA ILE A 140 10.07 -1.58 -13.72
C ILE A 140 9.17 -2.65 -14.34
N VAL A 141 9.63 -3.30 -15.41
CA VAL A 141 8.88 -4.34 -16.14
C VAL A 141 9.73 -5.60 -16.23
N ASN A 142 9.18 -6.71 -15.77
CA ASN A 142 9.68 -8.05 -16.02
C ASN A 142 8.76 -8.71 -17.05
N GLN A 143 9.30 -9.10 -18.19
CA GLN A 143 8.52 -9.69 -19.28
C GLN A 143 8.94 -11.13 -19.53
N SER A 144 7.96 -12.01 -19.64
CA SER A 144 8.11 -13.40 -20.11
C SER A 144 7.07 -13.67 -21.19
N MET A 145 7.51 -13.68 -22.44
CA MET A 145 6.63 -13.71 -23.61
C MET A 145 5.62 -12.53 -23.57
N GLN A 146 4.30 -12.83 -23.62
CA GLN A 146 3.25 -11.82 -23.50
C GLN A 146 3.00 -11.36 -22.07
N ASN A 147 3.37 -12.16 -21.08
CA ASN A 147 3.10 -11.84 -19.68
C ASN A 147 4.10 -10.84 -19.15
N VAL A 148 3.59 -9.89 -18.39
CA VAL A 148 4.42 -8.89 -17.71
C VAL A 148 3.99 -8.75 -16.25
N ASP A 149 4.97 -8.53 -15.40
CA ASP A 149 4.78 -8.02 -14.04
C ASP A 149 5.74 -6.85 -13.78
N GLY A 150 5.47 -6.08 -12.73
CA GLY A 150 6.30 -4.95 -12.39
C GLY A 150 5.63 -3.98 -11.45
N THR A 151 6.16 -2.77 -11.42
CA THR A 151 5.62 -1.65 -10.63
C THR A 151 6.01 -0.31 -11.24
N ILE A 152 5.42 0.76 -10.71
CA ILE A 152 5.88 2.13 -10.94
C ILE A 152 6.41 2.66 -9.62
N ARG A 153 7.64 3.14 -9.61
CA ARG A 153 8.33 3.73 -8.48
C ARG A 153 8.40 5.25 -8.63
N THR A 154 8.07 5.97 -7.56
CA THR A 154 8.18 7.42 -7.47
C THR A 154 9.14 7.82 -6.34
N GLU A 155 9.40 9.10 -6.16
CA GLU A 155 10.18 9.61 -5.02
C GLU A 155 9.55 9.32 -3.65
N THR A 156 8.24 9.07 -3.62
CA THR A 156 7.48 8.94 -2.37
C THR A 156 6.97 7.52 -2.10
N GLY A 157 7.24 6.58 -3.02
CA GLY A 157 6.84 5.18 -2.89
C GLY A 157 6.53 4.52 -4.23
N ASP A 158 6.03 3.30 -4.21
CA ASP A 158 5.66 2.55 -5.40
C ASP A 158 4.14 2.24 -5.44
N TYR A 159 3.70 1.70 -6.57
CA TYR A 159 2.29 1.38 -6.82
C TYR A 159 1.93 -0.08 -6.51
N GLY A 160 2.83 -0.80 -5.80
CA GLY A 160 2.65 -2.21 -5.49
C GLY A 160 2.89 -3.13 -6.69
N PHE A 161 2.72 -4.42 -6.49
CA PHE A 161 2.84 -5.39 -7.56
C PHE A 161 1.73 -5.22 -8.58
N MET A 162 2.11 -5.03 -9.84
CA MET A 162 1.21 -5.00 -11.00
C MET A 162 1.49 -6.20 -11.89
N GLN A 163 0.47 -6.71 -12.58
CA GLN A 163 0.63 -7.75 -13.59
C GLN A 163 -0.27 -7.50 -14.79
N GLY A 164 0.13 -8.03 -15.93
CA GLY A 164 -0.62 -7.82 -17.15
C GLY A 164 -0.03 -8.51 -18.36
N VAL A 165 -0.23 -7.87 -19.50
CA VAL A 165 0.20 -8.42 -20.81
C VAL A 165 0.75 -7.36 -21.73
N VAL A 166 1.60 -7.80 -22.65
CA VAL A 166 1.92 -7.09 -23.88
C VAL A 166 1.17 -7.75 -25.03
N SER A 167 0.51 -6.95 -25.84
CA SER A 167 -0.17 -7.38 -27.07
C SER A 167 0.25 -6.44 -28.20
N SER A 168 0.90 -6.96 -29.23
CA SER A 168 1.61 -6.17 -30.23
C SER A 168 2.58 -5.17 -29.59
N ASN A 169 2.37 -3.88 -29.77
CA ASN A 169 3.17 -2.80 -29.17
C ASN A 169 2.49 -2.13 -27.97
N ARG A 170 1.48 -2.77 -27.36
CA ARG A 170 0.72 -2.22 -26.23
C ARG A 170 0.97 -3.00 -24.95
N ILE A 171 1.37 -2.31 -23.90
CA ILE A 171 1.48 -2.85 -22.53
C ILE A 171 0.27 -2.44 -21.70
N ARG A 172 -0.33 -3.39 -21.00
CA ARG A 172 -1.37 -3.16 -19.98
C ARG A 172 -1.03 -3.94 -18.72
N MET A 173 -0.89 -3.25 -17.61
CA MET A 173 -0.71 -3.85 -16.29
C MET A 173 -1.69 -3.22 -15.32
N SER A 174 -2.18 -4.00 -14.37
CA SER A 174 -3.08 -3.52 -13.33
C SER A 174 -2.84 -4.22 -12.01
N ASN A 175 -3.37 -3.67 -10.94
CA ASN A 175 -3.49 -4.30 -9.64
C ASN A 175 -4.73 -3.81 -8.89
N PHE A 176 -5.06 -4.52 -7.83
CA PHE A 176 -5.96 -4.08 -6.77
C PHE A 176 -5.52 -4.73 -5.47
N ASN A 177 -5.21 -3.94 -4.46
CA ASN A 177 -4.70 -4.42 -3.18
C ASN A 177 -5.75 -4.37 -2.04
N GLY A 178 -7.04 -4.33 -2.41
CA GLY A 178 -8.13 -4.19 -1.43
C GLY A 178 -8.33 -2.76 -0.92
N TYR A 179 -7.52 -1.79 -1.40
CA TYR A 179 -7.63 -0.37 -1.08
C TYR A 179 -7.53 0.52 -2.31
N ARG A 180 -6.56 0.28 -3.19
CA ARG A 180 -6.37 1.06 -4.42
C ARG A 180 -6.27 0.12 -5.61
N GLY A 181 -6.90 0.52 -6.70
CA GLY A 181 -6.75 -0.12 -8.00
C GLY A 181 -6.03 0.79 -8.97
N TYR A 182 -5.01 0.26 -9.64
CA TYR A 182 -4.24 0.96 -10.65
C TYR A 182 -4.26 0.19 -11.96
N MET A 183 -4.24 0.92 -13.07
CA MET A 183 -3.98 0.33 -14.38
C MET A 183 -3.14 1.29 -15.21
N ILE A 184 -2.06 0.76 -15.77
CA ILE A 184 -1.28 1.42 -16.82
C ILE A 184 -1.68 0.85 -18.18
N ASP A 185 -1.81 1.73 -19.16
CA ASP A 185 -2.13 1.39 -20.55
C ASP A 185 -1.26 2.25 -21.46
N GLY A 186 -0.28 1.65 -22.07
CA GLY A 186 0.74 2.35 -22.86
C GLY A 186 1.01 1.69 -24.20
N VAL A 187 1.34 2.50 -25.20
CA VAL A 187 1.70 2.07 -26.55
C VAL A 187 3.14 2.49 -26.85
N LEU A 188 3.94 1.53 -27.25
CA LEU A 188 5.33 1.73 -27.70
C LEU A 188 5.35 2.13 -29.17
N ASN A 189 5.96 3.28 -29.44
CA ASN A 189 6.27 3.73 -30.80
C ASN A 189 7.75 4.06 -30.86
N ASN A 190 8.50 3.28 -31.65
CA ASN A 190 9.97 3.27 -31.62
C ASN A 190 10.45 3.02 -30.18
N ASP A 191 11.24 3.95 -29.61
CA ASP A 191 11.80 3.84 -28.26
C ASP A 191 11.00 4.59 -27.19
N THR A 192 9.76 5.00 -27.50
CA THR A 192 8.94 5.84 -26.62
C THR A 192 7.61 5.19 -26.33
N ILE A 193 7.29 5.05 -25.04
CA ILE A 193 5.96 4.64 -24.58
C ILE A 193 5.14 5.90 -24.31
N LYS A 194 3.92 5.96 -24.84
CA LYS A 194 2.93 6.95 -24.44
C LYS A 194 1.68 6.26 -23.94
N GLY A 195 1.10 6.75 -22.86
CA GLY A 195 -0.05 6.09 -22.28
C GLY A 195 -0.73 6.90 -21.18
N ILE A 196 -1.59 6.19 -20.46
CA ILE A 196 -2.38 6.73 -19.34
C ILE A 196 -2.26 5.75 -18.18
N ILE A 197 -2.10 6.30 -16.97
CA ILE A 197 -2.36 5.58 -15.73
C ILE A 197 -3.74 5.95 -15.20
N TYR A 198 -4.50 4.96 -14.76
CA TYR A 198 -5.79 5.10 -14.10
C TYR A 198 -5.64 4.74 -12.63
N ARG A 199 -6.18 5.58 -11.73
CA ARG A 199 -6.19 5.39 -10.28
C ARG A 199 -7.64 5.33 -9.80
N GLY A 200 -8.21 4.10 -9.73
CA GLY A 200 -9.63 3.94 -9.47
C GLY A 200 -10.49 4.68 -10.48
N ASN A 201 -11.60 5.27 -10.02
CA ASN A 201 -12.51 6.11 -10.82
C ASN A 201 -12.37 7.61 -10.54
N TYR A 202 -11.30 8.02 -9.90
CA TYR A 202 -11.15 9.39 -9.40
C TYR A 202 -10.00 10.16 -10.02
N ASP A 203 -9.06 9.46 -10.68
CA ASP A 203 -7.89 10.12 -11.25
C ASP A 203 -7.30 9.35 -12.43
N SER A 204 -6.77 10.09 -13.40
CA SER A 204 -5.97 9.53 -14.50
C SER A 204 -4.97 10.56 -15.01
N GLU A 205 -3.77 10.10 -15.33
CA GLU A 205 -2.70 10.96 -15.84
C GLU A 205 -2.09 10.38 -17.11
N LYS A 206 -1.78 11.26 -18.06
CA LYS A 206 -0.98 10.89 -19.23
C LYS A 206 0.49 10.76 -18.84
N PHE A 207 1.19 9.83 -19.48
CA PHE A 207 2.62 9.69 -19.32
C PHE A 207 3.34 9.51 -20.66
N ILE A 208 4.62 9.85 -20.65
CA ILE A 208 5.59 9.48 -21.67
C ILE A 208 6.73 8.72 -20.99
N GLY A 209 7.27 7.70 -21.63
CA GLY A 209 8.36 6.91 -21.10
C GLY A 209 9.37 6.48 -22.13
N PHE A 210 10.61 6.33 -21.72
CA PHE A 210 11.72 5.88 -22.55
C PHE A 210 12.77 5.15 -21.73
N LYS A 211 13.48 4.21 -22.37
CA LYS A 211 14.65 3.58 -21.73
C LYS A 211 15.76 4.61 -21.61
N GLN A 212 16.19 4.87 -20.37
CA GLN A 212 17.29 5.80 -20.08
C GLN A 212 18.27 5.15 -19.12
N SER A 213 19.43 4.74 -19.64
CA SER A 213 20.51 4.22 -18.81
C SER A 213 21.00 5.30 -17.84
N GLY A 214 21.24 4.92 -16.58
CA GLY A 214 21.71 5.85 -15.55
C GLY A 214 20.64 6.78 -14.97
N PHE A 215 19.36 6.62 -15.31
CA PHE A 215 18.28 7.33 -14.65
C PHE A 215 18.11 6.83 -13.20
N SER A 216 17.98 7.75 -12.29
CA SER A 216 17.60 7.50 -10.90
C SER A 216 16.68 8.60 -10.41
N LEU A 217 15.74 8.25 -9.55
CA LEU A 217 14.96 9.22 -8.79
C LEU A 217 15.85 9.94 -7.79
N SER A 218 15.36 11.06 -7.24
CA SER A 218 16.07 11.83 -6.22
C SER A 218 16.40 10.95 -5.00
N ASP A 219 17.50 11.28 -4.33
CA ASP A 219 17.93 10.59 -3.11
C ASP A 219 16.87 10.79 -2.01
N PRO A 220 16.24 9.71 -1.50
CA PRO A 220 15.21 9.78 -0.47
C PRO A 220 15.72 10.37 0.86
N TYR A 221 17.04 10.34 1.10
CA TYR A 221 17.66 10.94 2.29
C TYR A 221 17.83 12.46 2.20
N GLY A 222 17.64 13.05 1.02
CA GLY A 222 17.77 14.48 0.77
C GLY A 222 16.45 15.26 0.78
N LEU A 223 15.30 14.58 0.74
CA LEU A 223 13.99 15.20 0.52
C LEU A 223 13.42 15.87 1.78
N THR A 224 13.33 15.15 2.88
CA THR A 224 12.88 15.67 4.19
C THR A 224 14.10 15.95 5.07
N LYS A 225 14.11 17.08 5.76
CA LYS A 225 15.26 17.54 6.58
C LYS A 225 14.82 18.02 7.94
N MET A 226 15.77 18.03 8.88
CA MET A 226 15.59 18.74 10.15
C MET A 226 15.54 20.24 9.89
N LYS A 227 14.61 20.92 10.56
CA LYS A 227 14.48 22.37 10.51
C LYS A 227 15.69 23.03 11.15
N LYS A 228 16.21 24.09 10.55
CA LYS A 228 17.35 24.86 11.10
C LYS A 228 17.08 25.30 12.53
N GLY A 229 18.02 25.03 13.43
CA GLY A 229 17.92 25.34 14.87
C GLY A 229 17.37 24.20 15.72
N TYR A 230 16.97 23.08 15.14
CA TYR A 230 16.60 21.86 15.85
C TYR A 230 17.73 20.84 15.76
N GLU A 231 18.26 20.40 16.88
CA GLU A 231 19.29 19.35 16.96
C GLU A 231 18.70 17.96 17.16
N LYS A 232 17.50 17.88 17.73
CA LYS A 232 16.83 16.63 18.09
C LYS A 232 15.44 16.57 17.48
N PHE A 233 15.02 15.38 17.07
CA PHE A 233 13.64 15.13 16.70
C PHE A 233 12.82 14.90 17.97
N THR A 234 11.78 15.69 18.17
CA THR A 234 10.95 15.63 19.38
C THR A 234 9.48 15.44 19.05
N TYR A 235 8.82 14.58 19.83
CA TYR A 235 7.38 14.33 19.74
C TYR A 235 6.79 14.04 21.11
N ARG A 236 5.46 14.20 21.20
CA ARG A 236 4.68 13.94 22.42
C ARG A 236 3.23 13.64 22.04
N PHE A 237 2.83 12.37 22.04
CA PHE A 237 1.48 11.91 21.68
C PHE A 237 1.07 10.71 22.51
N ASN A 238 -0.24 10.46 22.60
CA ASN A 238 -0.75 9.25 23.23
C ASN A 238 -0.61 8.05 22.29
N ASN A 239 -0.26 6.90 22.85
CA ASN A 239 -0.28 5.64 22.12
C ASN A 239 -1.72 5.07 22.03
N THR A 240 -1.87 3.94 21.34
CA THR A 240 -3.15 3.25 21.15
C THR A 240 -3.80 2.78 22.44
N GLU A 241 -3.06 2.70 23.54
CA GLU A 241 -3.51 2.32 24.88
C GLU A 241 -3.84 3.54 25.77
N GLY A 242 -3.66 4.76 25.26
CA GLY A 242 -3.92 6.01 25.95
C GLY A 242 -2.75 6.54 26.81
N SER A 243 -1.61 5.85 26.81
CA SER A 243 -0.41 6.28 27.53
C SER A 243 0.32 7.38 26.77
N LEU A 244 0.73 8.43 27.47
CA LEU A 244 1.52 9.50 26.87
C LEU A 244 2.97 9.04 26.66
N ILE A 245 3.42 9.09 25.42
CA ILE A 245 4.79 8.74 25.01
C ILE A 245 5.48 9.99 24.48
N THR A 246 6.72 10.19 24.93
CA THR A 246 7.55 11.31 24.50
C THR A 246 8.90 10.82 23.98
N SER A 247 9.52 11.56 23.10
CA SER A 247 10.88 11.25 22.60
C SER A 247 11.96 11.28 23.71
N ARG A 248 11.60 11.73 24.92
CA ARG A 248 12.51 11.84 26.09
C ARG A 248 12.36 10.71 27.10
N ASP A 249 11.45 9.76 26.85
CA ASP A 249 11.24 8.65 27.76
C ASP A 249 12.51 7.79 27.87
N SER A 250 12.79 7.32 29.09
CA SER A 250 14.03 6.60 29.40
C SER A 250 14.26 5.36 28.54
N LYS A 251 13.21 4.72 28.04
CA LYS A 251 13.29 3.55 27.17
C LYS A 251 14.02 3.82 25.84
N PHE A 252 14.05 5.09 25.38
CA PHE A 252 14.70 5.49 24.13
C PHE A 252 16.17 5.89 24.31
N LEU A 253 16.60 6.14 25.55
CA LEU A 253 17.95 6.60 25.83
C LEU A 253 18.97 5.45 25.66
N GLY A 254 20.09 5.74 25.03
CA GLY A 254 21.16 4.74 24.81
C GLY A 254 20.83 3.67 23.76
N LYS A 255 19.72 3.83 23.02
CA LYS A 255 19.31 2.93 21.94
C LYS A 255 19.20 3.66 20.60
N VAL A 256 19.35 2.91 19.51
CA VAL A 256 19.02 3.41 18.18
C VAL A 256 17.50 3.47 18.04
N ASN A 257 16.96 4.63 17.68
CA ASN A 257 15.52 4.82 17.56
C ASN A 257 15.10 5.02 16.11
N LEU A 258 14.11 4.26 15.67
CA LEU A 258 13.48 4.36 14.36
C LEU A 258 12.08 4.95 14.54
N VAL A 259 11.84 6.14 14.00
CA VAL A 259 10.53 6.80 14.12
C VAL A 259 9.90 6.90 12.76
N GLN A 260 8.85 6.10 12.54
CA GLN A 260 8.04 6.11 11.32
C GLN A 260 6.92 7.14 11.43
N ILE A 261 6.82 8.06 10.48
CA ILE A 261 5.67 8.93 10.30
C ILE A 261 4.77 8.30 9.25
N MET A 262 3.54 7.92 9.61
CA MET A 262 2.71 7.05 8.81
C MET A 262 1.21 7.37 8.89
N GLY A 263 0.39 6.62 8.14
CA GLY A 263 -1.06 6.49 8.30
C GLY A 263 -1.48 5.05 8.03
N SER A 264 -2.44 4.53 8.80
CA SER A 264 -2.94 3.16 8.63
C SER A 264 -3.59 2.91 7.26
N TRP A 265 -4.01 3.97 6.60
CA TRP A 265 -4.62 4.00 5.26
C TRP A 265 -3.60 3.94 4.11
N CYS A 266 -2.29 3.98 4.39
CA CYS A 266 -1.24 4.13 3.39
C CYS A 266 -0.58 2.78 3.07
N PRO A 267 -0.70 2.24 1.84
CA PRO A 267 -0.10 0.94 1.48
C PRO A 267 1.42 0.89 1.65
N ASN A 268 2.15 1.92 1.21
CA ASN A 268 3.61 1.96 1.36
C ASN A 268 4.03 2.06 2.85
N CYS A 269 3.19 2.69 3.70
CA CYS A 269 3.39 2.67 5.14
C CYS A 269 3.21 1.27 5.71
N LEU A 270 2.25 0.51 5.19
CA LEU A 270 2.03 -0.88 5.59
C LEU A 270 3.25 -1.75 5.27
N ASP A 271 3.84 -1.58 4.09
CA ASP A 271 5.05 -2.30 3.70
C ASP A 271 6.26 -1.92 4.56
N GLU A 272 6.47 -0.63 4.82
CA GLU A 272 7.51 -0.19 5.75
C GLU A 272 7.26 -0.70 7.19
N THR A 273 6.00 -0.71 7.65
CA THR A 273 5.65 -1.24 8.98
C THR A 273 5.96 -2.74 9.10
N ARG A 274 5.69 -3.54 8.05
CA ARG A 274 6.08 -4.96 7.99
C ARG A 274 7.60 -5.12 8.09
N TYR A 275 8.34 -4.31 7.35
CA TYR A 275 9.79 -4.29 7.40
C TYR A 275 10.31 -3.90 8.79
N LEU A 276 9.80 -2.81 9.38
CA LEU A 276 10.17 -2.38 10.73
C LEU A 276 9.83 -3.44 11.79
N SER A 277 8.69 -4.12 11.68
CA SER A 277 8.33 -5.23 12.57
C SER A 277 9.27 -6.44 12.41
N SER A 278 9.90 -6.62 11.27
CA SER A 278 10.96 -7.63 11.11
C SER A 278 12.26 -7.19 11.77
N LEU A 279 12.60 -5.90 11.69
CA LEU A 279 13.78 -5.33 12.33
C LEU A 279 13.70 -5.38 13.86
N SER A 280 12.52 -5.10 14.45
CA SER A 280 12.34 -5.17 15.92
C SER A 280 12.61 -6.56 16.48
N LYS A 281 12.34 -7.60 15.67
CA LYS A 281 12.61 -8.99 16.04
C LYS A 281 14.06 -9.40 15.80
N LYS A 282 14.77 -8.67 14.94
CA LYS A 282 16.18 -8.95 14.58
C LYS A 282 17.17 -8.27 15.51
N PHE A 283 16.85 -7.07 16.01
CA PHE A 283 17.74 -6.23 16.79
C PHE A 283 17.11 -5.80 18.12
N ASP A 284 17.58 -6.33 19.24
CA ASP A 284 17.09 -5.97 20.59
C ASP A 284 17.53 -4.56 21.04
N GLU A 285 18.54 -4.00 20.39
CA GLU A 285 19.13 -2.69 20.72
C GLU A 285 18.46 -1.52 20.04
N ILE A 286 17.45 -1.77 19.19
CA ILE A 286 16.67 -0.70 18.57
C ILE A 286 15.35 -0.48 19.30
N MET A 287 14.82 0.73 19.16
CA MET A 287 13.45 1.06 19.56
C MET A 287 12.73 1.61 18.35
N ILE A 288 11.50 1.14 18.13
CA ILE A 288 10.66 1.61 17.03
C ILE A 288 9.45 2.33 17.60
N THR A 289 9.02 3.39 16.93
CA THR A 289 7.79 4.13 17.24
C THR A 289 7.16 4.55 15.91
N SER A 290 5.86 4.31 15.73
CA SER A 290 5.10 4.87 14.62
C SER A 290 4.26 6.05 15.09
N ILE A 291 4.28 7.17 14.36
CA ILE A 291 3.47 8.38 14.60
C ILE A 291 2.44 8.48 13.50
N ALA A 292 1.18 8.27 13.84
CA ALA A 292 0.08 8.13 12.89
C ALA A 292 -0.71 9.42 12.67
N PHE A 293 -1.03 9.67 11.41
CA PHE A 293 -1.88 10.74 10.89
C PHE A 293 -3.04 10.11 10.10
N GLU A 294 -4.24 10.14 10.68
CA GLU A 294 -5.36 9.33 10.23
C GLU A 294 -6.44 10.14 9.48
N PHE A 295 -7.03 9.54 8.44
CA PHE A 295 -8.20 10.09 7.75
C PHE A 295 -9.50 9.93 8.57
N ALA A 296 -9.55 8.97 9.48
CA ALA A 296 -10.73 8.70 10.29
C ALA A 296 -11.29 9.97 10.92
N LYS A 297 -12.59 10.18 10.83
CA LYS A 297 -13.28 11.41 11.23
C LYS A 297 -13.38 11.63 12.73
N SER A 298 -13.06 10.60 13.55
CA SER A 298 -13.03 10.69 15.00
C SER A 298 -11.78 10.01 15.56
N GLU A 299 -11.36 10.43 16.74
CA GLU A 299 -10.24 9.84 17.48
C GLU A 299 -10.48 8.36 17.77
N GLU A 300 -11.69 8.02 18.22
CA GLU A 300 -12.09 6.65 18.52
C GLU A 300 -11.87 5.74 17.31
N LYS A 301 -12.35 6.15 16.12
CA LYS A 301 -12.22 5.39 14.90
C LYS A 301 -10.76 5.28 14.44
N ALA A 302 -9.99 6.35 14.57
CA ALA A 302 -8.55 6.33 14.31
C ALA A 302 -7.84 5.30 15.19
N LEU A 303 -8.14 5.28 16.50
CA LEU A 303 -7.57 4.33 17.45
C LEU A 303 -7.98 2.88 17.13
N VAL A 304 -9.23 2.65 16.70
CA VAL A 304 -9.69 1.31 16.25
C VAL A 304 -8.86 0.84 15.06
N ASN A 305 -8.62 1.69 14.05
CA ASN A 305 -7.82 1.35 12.88
C ASN A 305 -6.37 1.02 13.25
N LEU A 306 -5.76 1.84 14.10
CA LEU A 306 -4.39 1.62 14.56
C LEU A 306 -4.24 0.35 15.39
N LYS A 307 -5.20 0.04 16.28
CA LYS A 307 -5.24 -1.23 17.02
C LYS A 307 -5.43 -2.43 16.09
N LYS A 308 -6.28 -2.30 15.07
CA LYS A 308 -6.47 -3.33 14.05
C LYS A 308 -5.15 -3.62 13.32
N LEU A 309 -4.45 -2.59 12.88
CA LEU A 309 -3.13 -2.69 12.25
C LEU A 309 -2.11 -3.36 13.19
N LYS A 310 -2.00 -2.88 14.44
CA LYS A 310 -1.09 -3.39 15.46
C LYS A 310 -1.29 -4.90 15.70
N ASN A 311 -2.53 -5.31 15.89
CA ASN A 311 -2.90 -6.71 16.15
C ASN A 311 -2.64 -7.61 14.93
N ARG A 312 -2.98 -7.16 13.73
CA ARG A 312 -2.83 -7.95 12.49
C ARG A 312 -1.39 -8.21 12.12
N LEU A 313 -0.50 -7.25 12.38
CA LEU A 313 0.93 -7.38 12.10
C LEU A 313 1.74 -7.87 13.31
N ASN A 314 1.10 -8.15 14.46
CA ASN A 314 1.78 -8.47 15.72
C ASN A 314 2.89 -7.46 16.04
N ILE A 315 2.54 -6.15 15.98
CA ILE A 315 3.47 -5.07 16.27
C ILE A 315 3.69 -4.98 17.78
N ASP A 316 4.93 -5.06 18.22
CA ASP A 316 5.36 -5.05 19.61
C ASP A 316 5.80 -3.66 20.12
N TYR A 317 5.83 -2.66 19.25
CA TYR A 317 6.21 -1.28 19.56
C TYR A 317 4.99 -0.32 19.61
N ASP A 318 5.24 0.91 20.06
CA ASP A 318 4.20 1.93 20.20
C ASP A 318 3.78 2.52 18.85
N ILE A 319 2.46 2.61 18.65
CA ILE A 319 1.84 3.43 17.61
C ILE A 319 1.14 4.60 18.29
N LEU A 320 1.54 5.82 17.95
CA LEU A 320 1.06 7.05 18.54
C LEU A 320 0.09 7.74 17.60
N LEU A 321 -1.04 8.24 18.10
CA LEU A 321 -1.97 9.04 17.29
C LEU A 321 -1.62 10.53 17.43
N ALA A 322 -1.09 11.12 16.36
CA ALA A 322 -0.75 12.54 16.31
C ALA A 322 -1.91 13.40 15.80
N GLN A 323 -2.70 12.87 14.86
CA GLN A 323 -3.79 13.63 14.22
C GLN A 323 -4.81 12.66 13.61
N PHE A 324 -6.08 13.10 13.61
CA PHE A 324 -7.17 12.45 12.88
C PHE A 324 -7.98 13.51 12.11
N GLY A 325 -8.87 13.04 11.21
CA GLY A 325 -9.74 13.88 10.37
C GLY A 325 -9.09 14.41 9.10
N THR A 326 -7.77 14.36 9.00
CA THR A 326 -7.01 14.76 7.81
C THR A 326 -5.61 14.17 7.81
N SER A 327 -5.10 13.84 6.63
CA SER A 327 -3.70 13.46 6.41
C SER A 327 -2.90 14.59 5.76
N SER A 328 -3.34 15.82 5.88
CA SER A 328 -2.63 17.00 5.36
C SER A 328 -1.18 17.01 5.85
N LYS A 329 -0.24 16.97 4.94
CA LYS A 329 1.20 17.01 5.24
C LYS A 329 1.62 18.35 5.84
N ILE A 330 0.93 19.42 5.47
CA ILE A 330 1.13 20.78 6.04
C ILE A 330 0.73 20.79 7.52
N ASP A 331 -0.41 20.20 7.87
CA ASP A 331 -0.87 20.15 9.25
C ASP A 331 -0.05 19.17 10.08
N ALA A 332 0.37 18.06 9.49
CA ALA A 332 1.29 17.12 10.12
C ALA A 332 2.65 17.76 10.46
N ALA A 333 3.21 18.56 9.55
CA ALA A 333 4.46 19.30 9.80
C ALA A 333 4.34 20.26 11.00
N LYS A 334 3.16 20.87 11.22
CA LYS A 334 2.90 21.71 12.42
C LYS A 334 2.95 20.91 13.73
N LYS A 335 2.58 19.62 13.69
CA LYS A 335 2.66 18.69 14.84
C LYS A 335 4.08 18.17 15.08
N LEU A 336 4.96 18.27 14.09
CA LEU A 336 6.34 17.81 14.10
C LEU A 336 7.31 18.99 13.83
N PRO A 337 7.37 19.99 14.71
CA PRO A 337 8.02 21.28 14.44
C PRO A 337 9.55 21.19 14.23
N SER A 338 10.17 20.07 14.55
CA SER A 338 11.60 19.80 14.29
C SER A 338 11.89 19.41 12.85
N LEU A 339 10.86 19.12 12.01
CA LEU A 339 11.04 18.92 10.58
C LEU A 339 10.82 20.22 9.81
N ASP A 340 11.58 20.40 8.73
CA ASP A 340 11.38 21.53 7.82
C ASP A 340 10.06 21.40 7.07
N THR A 341 9.83 20.23 6.51
CA THR A 341 8.59 19.86 5.81
C THR A 341 8.34 18.35 5.92
N LEU A 342 7.10 17.93 5.71
CA LEU A 342 6.74 16.53 5.52
C LEU A 342 6.27 16.33 4.07
N ILE A 343 7.04 15.57 3.29
CA ILE A 343 6.78 15.36 1.86
C ILE A 343 5.92 14.12 1.64
N SER A 344 6.14 13.06 2.41
CA SER A 344 5.48 11.77 2.20
C SER A 344 5.08 11.05 3.49
N TYR A 345 4.10 10.19 3.35
CA TYR A 345 3.88 9.02 4.19
C TYR A 345 4.27 7.76 3.37
N PRO A 346 5.16 6.88 3.89
CA PRO A 346 5.88 7.04 5.16
C PRO A 346 7.05 8.03 5.05
N THR A 347 7.56 8.45 6.22
CA THR A 347 8.87 9.06 6.39
C THR A 347 9.51 8.43 7.63
N LEU A 348 10.71 7.89 7.50
CA LEU A 348 11.45 7.21 8.56
C LEU A 348 12.60 8.08 9.07
N ILE A 349 12.63 8.32 10.37
CA ILE A 349 13.69 9.09 11.04
C ILE A 349 14.56 8.13 11.84
N VAL A 350 15.86 8.10 11.55
CA VAL A 350 16.86 7.29 12.25
C VAL A 350 17.61 8.17 13.24
N ILE A 351 17.56 7.80 14.51
CA ILE A 351 18.14 8.53 15.65
C ILE A 351 19.14 7.62 16.36
N ASP A 352 20.37 8.08 16.60
CA ASP A 352 21.39 7.31 17.28
C ASP A 352 21.20 7.24 18.80
N LYS A 353 22.08 6.52 19.49
CA LYS A 353 22.10 6.36 20.95
C LYS A 353 22.25 7.68 21.72
N TYR A 354 22.79 8.71 21.09
CA TYR A 354 22.99 10.04 21.65
C TYR A 354 21.82 11.00 21.35
N GLN A 355 20.73 10.47 20.79
CA GLN A 355 19.52 11.22 20.40
C GLN A 355 19.75 12.20 19.25
N LYS A 356 20.76 11.97 18.43
CA LYS A 356 21.02 12.75 17.22
C LYS A 356 20.36 12.10 16.00
N VAL A 357 19.66 12.91 15.20
CA VAL A 357 19.11 12.44 13.92
C VAL A 357 20.26 12.19 12.94
N ARG A 358 20.35 10.97 12.43
CA ARG A 358 21.43 10.51 11.54
C ARG A 358 20.98 10.47 10.08
N ARG A 359 19.75 10.02 9.82
CA ARG A 359 19.13 9.97 8.49
C ARG A 359 17.63 10.22 8.58
N ILE A 360 17.07 10.77 7.52
CA ILE A 360 15.62 10.85 7.30
C ILE A 360 15.36 10.28 5.92
N HIS A 361 14.64 9.17 5.85
CA HIS A 361 14.25 8.49 4.61
C HIS A 361 12.82 8.87 4.26
N THR A 362 12.62 9.51 3.11
CA THR A 362 11.31 9.97 2.66
C THR A 362 10.71 8.98 1.66
N GLY A 363 9.49 8.53 1.91
CA GLY A 363 8.82 7.52 1.11
C GLY A 363 9.32 6.11 1.43
N PHE A 364 8.71 5.11 0.80
CA PHE A 364 9.16 3.72 0.89
C PHE A 364 8.84 3.00 -0.41
N ASN A 365 9.85 2.38 -1.00
CA ASN A 365 9.72 1.52 -2.15
C ASN A 365 9.75 0.07 -1.66
N GLY A 366 8.59 -0.59 -1.71
CA GLY A 366 8.38 -1.90 -1.13
C GLY A 366 8.86 -3.07 -2.00
N PRO A 367 8.49 -4.31 -1.62
CA PRO A 367 8.93 -5.54 -2.29
C PRO A 367 8.63 -5.60 -3.79
N ALA A 368 7.64 -4.84 -4.27
CA ALA A 368 7.30 -4.78 -5.70
C ALA A 368 8.45 -4.24 -6.57
N THR A 369 9.40 -3.51 -5.99
CA THR A 369 10.57 -2.96 -6.69
C THR A 369 11.73 -3.96 -6.84
N GLY A 370 11.57 -5.21 -6.34
CA GLY A 370 12.50 -6.30 -6.51
C GLY A 370 13.88 -6.01 -5.95
N GLU A 371 14.91 -6.12 -6.79
CA GLU A 371 16.32 -5.91 -6.40
C GLU A 371 16.58 -4.58 -5.69
N LYS A 372 15.83 -3.52 -6.01
CA LYS A 372 15.99 -2.22 -5.33
C LYS A 372 15.57 -2.29 -3.86
N TYR A 373 14.49 -3.00 -3.57
CA TYR A 373 14.06 -3.25 -2.19
C TYR A 373 15.05 -4.14 -1.43
N GLU A 374 15.53 -5.20 -2.08
CA GLU A 374 16.53 -6.11 -1.49
C GLU A 374 17.82 -5.37 -1.13
N ASN A 375 18.34 -4.56 -2.05
CA ASN A 375 19.52 -3.74 -1.80
C ASN A 375 19.29 -2.71 -0.68
N PHE A 376 18.13 -2.04 -0.68
CA PHE A 376 17.77 -1.11 0.41
C PHE A 376 17.78 -1.80 1.77
N THR A 377 17.15 -2.97 1.90
CA THR A 377 17.08 -3.69 3.18
C THR A 377 18.47 -4.12 3.67
N LEU A 378 19.32 -4.62 2.78
CA LEU A 378 20.70 -5.01 3.12
C LEU A 378 21.56 -3.82 3.58
N GLU A 379 21.51 -2.71 2.86
CA GLU A 379 22.23 -1.48 3.20
C GLU A 379 21.71 -0.84 4.49
N PHE A 380 20.40 -0.85 4.70
CA PHE A 380 19.79 -0.27 5.89
C PHE A 380 20.07 -1.08 7.14
N GLU A 381 20.00 -2.41 7.07
CA GLU A 381 20.34 -3.29 8.18
C GLU A 381 21.81 -3.15 8.60
N LYS A 382 22.73 -3.12 7.63
CA LYS A 382 24.15 -2.86 7.89
C LYS A 382 24.34 -1.49 8.57
N TYR A 383 23.63 -0.49 8.13
CA TYR A 383 23.71 0.85 8.74
C TYR A 383 23.20 0.86 10.19
N ILE A 384 22.12 0.12 10.49
CA ILE A 384 21.64 -0.04 11.87
C ILE A 384 22.68 -0.75 12.73
N GLU A 385 23.32 -1.81 12.23
CA GLU A 385 24.41 -2.50 12.95
C GLU A 385 25.59 -1.57 13.26
N GLU A 386 25.95 -0.69 12.33
CA GLU A 386 26.99 0.33 12.56
C GLU A 386 26.60 1.28 13.70
N LEU A 387 25.36 1.81 13.70
CA LEU A 387 24.85 2.69 14.76
C LEU A 387 24.76 2.01 16.14
N ILE A 388 24.45 0.72 16.17
CA ILE A 388 24.41 -0.06 17.41
C ILE A 388 25.84 -0.20 17.99
N LYS A 389 26.86 -0.31 17.16
CA LYS A 389 28.27 -0.45 17.59
C LYS A 389 28.94 0.87 18.02
N GLU A 390 28.47 2.03 17.52
CA GLU A 390 28.95 3.36 17.97
C GLU A 390 28.72 3.59 19.47
#